data_3360244cdca22a90bfa384e7d88c31a9
#
_entry.id   3360244cdca22a90bfa384e7d88c31a9
#
_cell.length_a   1.000
_cell.length_b   1.000
_cell.length_c   1.000
_cell.angle_alpha   90.00
_cell.angle_beta   90.00
_cell.angle_gamma   90.00
#
_symmetry.space_group_name_H-M   'P 1'
#
loop_
_entity.id
_entity.type
_entity.pdbx_description
1 polymer ?
#
loop_
_entity_poly.entity_id
_entity_poly.type
_entity_poly.pdbx_seq_one_letter_code
_entity_poly.pdbx_strand_id
1 'polypeptide(L)'
;DLFLTPHYYPARGYYRTASDNRPVFDEFVKAAEGIGVTLRLGNEIYYTIDSLRDLRKGTVLPLGTSKCVLIEFSMAKEEEDIAEAIHNIRSIGFTPIVAHPERYPYLGKVADFEIIRKMGGLIQLNASSLTGKYGTTIQKFCFQVLKLGLVDFVASDIHTFRHNDLLEAYE
;
A
#
# COMPACT_ATOMS: atom_id res chain seq x y z
N ASP A 1 8.18 10.48 -8.88
CA ASP A 1 8.29 10.44 -7.42
C ASP A 1 8.43 8.98 -6.96
N LEU A 2 9.23 8.73 -5.93
CA LEU A 2 9.35 7.45 -5.26
C LEU A 2 8.88 7.60 -3.80
N PHE A 3 7.90 6.79 -3.40
CA PHE A 3 7.40 6.79 -2.04
C PHE A 3 8.11 5.73 -1.19
N LEU A 4 8.67 6.15 -0.06
CA LEU A 4 9.19 5.27 0.98
C LEU A 4 8.09 5.11 2.04
N THR A 5 7.62 3.89 2.21
CA THR A 5 6.42 3.57 3.02
C THR A 5 6.75 2.54 4.10
N PRO A 6 7.58 2.88 5.11
CA PRO A 6 7.86 1.95 6.19
C PRO A 6 6.58 1.48 6.87
N HIS A 7 6.55 0.19 7.21
CA HIS A 7 5.41 -0.40 7.89
C HIS A 7 5.09 0.27 9.23
N TYR A 8 3.80 0.39 9.51
CA TYR A 8 3.27 0.73 10.81
C TYR A 8 2.29 -0.34 11.29
N TYR A 9 2.76 -1.24 12.14
CA TYR A 9 1.98 -2.30 12.76
C TYR A 9 2.50 -2.56 14.18
N PRO A 10 2.09 -1.75 15.18
CA PRO A 10 2.64 -1.81 16.54
C PRO A 10 2.56 -3.20 17.19
N ALA A 11 1.47 -3.93 16.97
CA ALA A 11 1.29 -5.28 17.51
C ALA A 11 2.34 -6.29 17.01
N ARG A 12 3.05 -5.99 15.89
CA ARG A 12 4.15 -6.80 15.36
C ARG A 12 5.53 -6.14 15.47
N GLY A 13 5.65 -5.10 16.29
CA GLY A 13 6.92 -4.42 16.52
C GLY A 13 7.26 -3.32 15.50
N TYR A 14 6.40 -3.03 14.53
CA TYR A 14 6.56 -1.92 13.58
C TYR A 14 5.86 -0.68 14.12
N TYR A 15 6.49 0.00 15.08
CA TYR A 15 5.87 1.12 15.81
C TYR A 15 6.56 2.47 15.57
N ARG A 16 7.43 2.57 14.54
CA ARG A 16 8.09 3.83 14.22
C ARG A 16 7.08 4.86 13.72
N THR A 17 7.10 5.98 14.40
CA THR A 17 6.23 7.12 14.09
C THR A 17 6.80 7.98 12.96
N ALA A 18 6.04 8.98 12.54
CA ALA A 18 6.49 9.99 11.59
C ALA A 18 7.76 10.71 12.07
N SER A 19 7.85 11.02 13.37
CA SER A 19 9.04 11.65 13.97
C SER A 19 10.27 10.75 13.97
N ASP A 20 10.10 9.44 14.10
CA ASP A 20 11.20 8.47 14.05
C ASP A 20 11.71 8.25 12.62
N ASN A 21 10.80 8.26 11.66
CA ASN A 21 11.12 8.00 10.25
C ASN A 21 11.72 9.22 9.53
N ARG A 22 11.34 10.42 9.91
CA ARG A 22 11.77 11.65 9.23
C ARG A 22 13.28 11.87 9.20
N PRO A 23 14.04 11.71 10.29
CA PRO A 23 15.52 11.87 10.24
C PRO A 23 16.16 10.88 9.25
N VAL A 24 15.73 9.62 9.27
CA VAL A 24 16.24 8.59 8.34
C VAL A 24 15.87 8.93 6.89
N PHE A 25 14.65 9.41 6.67
CA PHE A 25 14.22 9.86 5.35
C PHE A 25 15.06 11.03 4.84
N ASP A 26 15.39 12.01 5.69
CA ASP A 26 16.21 13.15 5.31
C ASP A 26 17.64 12.73 4.91
N GLU A 27 18.20 11.69 5.55
CA GLU A 27 19.46 11.08 5.13
C GLU A 27 19.35 10.41 3.76
N PHE A 28 18.23 9.71 3.48
CA PHE A 28 17.96 9.14 2.17
C PHE A 28 17.85 10.21 1.07
N VAL A 29 17.18 11.31 1.37
CA VAL A 29 17.05 12.45 0.41
C VAL A 29 18.42 12.98 0.04
N LYS A 30 19.32 13.18 1.02
CA LYS A 30 20.70 13.62 0.78
C LYS A 30 21.48 12.61 -0.06
N ALA A 31 21.35 11.31 0.25
CA ALA A 31 22.03 10.26 -0.49
C ALA A 31 21.53 10.10 -1.93
N ALA A 32 20.31 10.52 -2.22
CA ALA A 32 19.69 10.48 -3.54
C ALA A 32 19.92 11.76 -4.37
N GLU A 33 20.66 12.74 -3.85
CA GLU A 33 20.99 13.96 -4.61
C GLU A 33 21.70 13.61 -5.93
N GLY A 34 21.23 14.20 -7.02
CA GLY A 34 21.78 13.96 -8.36
C GLY A 34 21.23 12.74 -9.11
N ILE A 35 20.42 11.88 -8.46
CA ILE A 35 19.83 10.70 -9.13
C ILE A 35 18.61 11.10 -10.01
N GLY A 36 18.07 12.31 -9.83
CA GLY A 36 16.91 12.78 -10.61
C GLY A 36 15.56 12.20 -10.15
N VAL A 37 15.51 11.62 -8.94
CA VAL A 37 14.29 11.05 -8.34
C VAL A 37 13.85 11.90 -7.15
N THR A 38 12.58 12.28 -7.12
CA THR A 38 12.00 12.92 -5.94
C THR A 38 11.51 11.86 -4.97
N LEU A 39 12.08 11.86 -3.76
CA LEU A 39 11.65 10.98 -2.68
C LEU A 39 10.51 11.60 -1.87
N ARG A 40 9.58 10.77 -1.45
CA ARG A 40 8.47 11.15 -0.57
C ARG A 40 8.31 10.12 0.53
N LEU A 41 8.00 10.59 1.74
CA LEU A 41 7.74 9.73 2.89
C LEU A 41 6.23 9.50 3.04
N GLY A 42 5.86 8.29 3.41
CA GLY A 42 4.54 7.89 3.85
C GLY A 42 4.67 6.71 4.82
N ASN A 43 3.57 6.04 5.10
CA ASN A 43 3.57 4.75 5.80
C ASN A 43 2.72 3.75 5.05
N GLU A 44 3.10 2.47 5.11
CA GLU A 44 2.19 1.36 4.91
C GLU A 44 1.61 0.99 6.27
N ILE A 45 0.31 1.23 6.41
CA ILE A 45 -0.37 1.18 7.72
C ILE A 45 -1.19 -0.10 7.78
N TYR A 46 -0.86 -1.01 8.69
CA TYR A 46 -1.77 -2.11 9.02
C TYR A 46 -3.02 -1.54 9.69
N TYR A 47 -4.18 -1.80 9.08
CA TYR A 47 -5.44 -1.24 9.55
C TYR A 47 -5.84 -1.80 10.91
N THR A 48 -6.07 -0.90 11.84
CA THR A 48 -6.75 -1.10 13.12
C THR A 48 -7.43 0.21 13.52
N ILE A 49 -8.37 0.15 14.46
CA ILE A 49 -8.98 1.38 15.00
C ILE A 49 -7.91 2.28 15.66
N ASP A 50 -6.89 1.70 16.26
CA ASP A 50 -5.79 2.48 16.86
C ASP A 50 -4.92 3.14 15.79
N SER A 51 -4.58 2.44 14.70
CA SER A 51 -3.82 3.03 13.60
C SER A 51 -4.59 4.16 12.91
N LEU A 52 -5.92 4.07 12.83
CA LEU A 52 -6.78 5.14 12.34
C LEU A 52 -6.72 6.38 13.24
N ARG A 53 -6.69 6.18 14.56
CA ARG A 53 -6.49 7.26 15.54
C ARG A 53 -5.12 7.92 15.39
N ASP A 54 -4.08 7.12 15.16
CA ASP A 54 -2.72 7.60 14.97
C ASP A 54 -2.56 8.37 13.65
N LEU A 55 -3.26 7.97 12.60
CA LEU A 55 -3.34 8.72 11.36
C LEU A 55 -3.99 10.10 11.57
N ARG A 56 -5.09 10.17 12.31
CA ARG A 56 -5.75 11.46 12.64
C ARG A 56 -4.86 12.40 13.45
N LYS A 57 -4.00 11.86 14.31
CA LYS A 57 -3.04 12.63 15.12
C LYS A 57 -1.78 13.04 14.35
N GLY A 58 -1.57 12.50 13.14
CA GLY A 58 -0.33 12.70 12.40
C GLY A 58 0.86 11.89 12.97
N THR A 59 0.59 10.90 13.82
CA THR A 59 1.62 9.97 14.32
C THR A 59 2.18 9.12 13.19
N VAL A 60 1.32 8.78 12.22
CA VAL A 60 1.68 8.13 10.95
C VAL A 60 1.26 9.00 9.77
N LEU A 61 1.90 8.79 8.62
CA LEU A 61 1.80 9.71 7.50
C LEU A 61 0.99 9.13 6.34
N PRO A 62 0.20 9.98 5.67
CA PRO A 62 -0.27 9.68 4.32
C PRO A 62 0.91 9.69 3.34
N LEU A 63 0.68 9.39 2.08
CA LEU A 63 1.70 9.39 1.03
C LEU A 63 2.11 10.83 0.69
N GLY A 64 3.27 11.23 1.18
CA GLY A 64 3.81 12.58 0.99
C GLY A 64 2.89 13.67 1.55
N THR A 65 2.50 14.61 0.71
CA THR A 65 1.59 15.72 1.05
C THR A 65 0.15 15.46 0.59
N SER A 66 -0.13 14.26 0.06
CA SER A 66 -1.46 13.89 -0.42
C SER A 66 -2.40 13.54 0.75
N LYS A 67 -3.66 13.26 0.42
CA LYS A 67 -4.61 12.65 1.35
C LYS A 67 -4.72 11.14 1.15
N CYS A 68 -3.87 10.53 0.32
CA CYS A 68 -3.86 9.09 0.10
C CYS A 68 -3.09 8.38 1.21
N VAL A 69 -3.64 7.28 1.71
CA VAL A 69 -3.00 6.43 2.73
C VAL A 69 -2.92 4.99 2.23
N LEU A 70 -1.74 4.40 2.31
CA LEU A 70 -1.51 3.01 1.96
C LEU A 70 -1.88 2.13 3.16
N ILE A 71 -2.81 1.20 2.94
CA ILE A 71 -3.41 0.38 4.01
C ILE A 71 -3.21 -1.09 3.70
N GLU A 72 -2.68 -1.81 4.67
CA GLU A 72 -2.50 -3.25 4.66
C GLU A 72 -3.49 -3.93 5.62
N PHE A 73 -3.91 -5.16 5.28
CA PHE A 73 -4.78 -6.03 6.09
C PHE A 73 -4.11 -7.37 6.36
N SER A 74 -4.77 -8.24 7.13
CA SER A 74 -4.25 -9.56 7.43
C SER A 74 -4.09 -10.41 6.17
N MET A 75 -2.89 -11.03 6.01
CA MET A 75 -2.59 -11.95 4.92
C MET A 75 -3.13 -13.36 5.16
N ALA A 76 -3.52 -13.69 6.38
CA ALA A 76 -3.92 -15.05 6.74
C ALA A 76 -5.44 -15.26 6.67
N LYS A 77 -6.21 -14.27 7.10
CA LYS A 77 -7.67 -14.32 7.18
C LYS A 77 -8.23 -12.91 7.18
N GLU A 78 -9.50 -12.78 6.86
CA GLU A 78 -10.24 -11.55 7.06
C GLU A 78 -10.43 -11.32 8.57
N GLU A 79 -9.75 -10.31 9.10
CA GLU A 79 -9.82 -9.90 10.53
C GLU A 79 -10.67 -8.63 10.67
N GLU A 80 -10.62 -7.76 9.67
CA GLU A 80 -11.37 -6.52 9.58
C GLU A 80 -12.17 -6.47 8.28
N ASP A 81 -13.35 -5.89 8.35
CA ASP A 81 -14.16 -5.59 7.17
C ASP A 81 -13.49 -4.47 6.36
N ILE A 82 -13.00 -4.80 5.16
CA ILE A 82 -12.32 -3.83 4.28
C ILE A 82 -13.25 -2.70 3.86
N ALA A 83 -14.54 -2.98 3.64
CA ALA A 83 -15.49 -1.95 3.28
C ALA A 83 -15.72 -0.97 4.44
N GLU A 84 -15.83 -1.48 5.68
CA GLU A 84 -15.89 -0.65 6.88
C GLU A 84 -14.61 0.16 7.06
N ALA A 85 -13.43 -0.45 6.87
CA ALA A 85 -12.15 0.23 6.96
C ALA A 85 -12.04 1.40 5.96
N ILE A 86 -12.45 1.19 4.71
CA ILE A 86 -12.51 2.23 3.68
C ILE A 86 -13.44 3.35 4.11
N HIS A 87 -14.64 3.02 4.59
CA HIS A 87 -15.60 4.00 5.10
C HIS A 87 -15.00 4.85 6.23
N ASN A 88 -14.38 4.22 7.21
CA ASN A 88 -13.80 4.88 8.39
C ASN A 88 -12.65 5.83 8.00
N ILE A 89 -11.76 5.41 7.08
CA ILE A 89 -10.66 6.25 6.60
C ILE A 89 -11.20 7.45 5.82
N ARG A 90 -12.20 7.25 4.98
CA ARG A 90 -12.82 8.32 4.21
C ARG A 90 -13.55 9.32 5.10
N SER A 91 -14.19 8.85 6.16
CA SER A 91 -14.92 9.71 7.12
C SER A 91 -14.01 10.71 7.83
N ILE A 92 -12.72 10.42 7.92
CA ILE A 92 -11.72 11.33 8.50
C ILE A 92 -10.95 12.15 7.44
N GLY A 93 -11.40 12.09 6.18
CA GLY A 93 -10.91 12.96 5.09
C GLY A 93 -9.71 12.43 4.32
N PHE A 94 -9.38 11.13 4.43
CA PHE A 94 -8.35 10.47 3.65
C PHE A 94 -8.93 9.57 2.55
N THR A 95 -8.11 9.23 1.57
CA THR A 95 -8.43 8.27 0.51
C THR A 95 -7.57 7.03 0.71
N PRO A 96 -8.15 5.86 1.05
CA PRO A 96 -7.40 4.65 1.25
C PRO A 96 -6.93 4.06 -0.09
N ILE A 97 -5.69 3.60 -0.14
CA ILE A 97 -5.14 2.71 -1.16
C ILE A 97 -4.96 1.36 -0.49
N VAL A 98 -5.70 0.37 -0.95
CA VAL A 98 -5.55 -1.01 -0.46
C VAL A 98 -4.29 -1.60 -1.07
N ALA A 99 -3.32 -1.92 -0.23
CA ALA A 99 -2.06 -2.51 -0.63
C ALA A 99 -2.28 -3.97 -1.04
N HIS A 100 -1.72 -4.36 -2.18
CA HIS A 100 -1.62 -5.73 -2.71
C HIS A 100 -2.82 -6.65 -2.41
N PRO A 101 -4.09 -6.22 -2.69
CA PRO A 101 -5.27 -7.01 -2.35
C PRO A 101 -5.33 -8.36 -3.08
N GLU A 102 -4.62 -8.53 -4.17
CA GLU A 102 -4.48 -9.80 -4.88
C GLU A 102 -3.77 -10.89 -4.06
N ARG A 103 -3.10 -10.50 -2.98
CA ARG A 103 -2.41 -11.41 -2.07
C ARG A 103 -3.27 -11.89 -0.91
N TYR A 104 -4.44 -11.26 -0.69
CA TYR A 104 -5.35 -11.70 0.37
C TYR A 104 -6.18 -12.88 -0.09
N PRO A 105 -6.11 -14.05 0.58
CA PRO A 105 -6.80 -15.26 0.11
C PRO A 105 -8.33 -15.15 0.13
N TYR A 106 -8.86 -14.17 0.84
CA TYR A 106 -10.30 -13.88 0.91
C TYR A 106 -10.79 -12.84 -0.11
N LEU A 107 -9.89 -12.24 -0.92
CA LEU A 107 -10.20 -11.31 -2.01
C LEU A 107 -9.82 -11.89 -3.39
N GLY A 108 -10.41 -13.02 -3.74
CA GLY A 108 -10.06 -13.74 -4.98
C GLY A 108 -11.00 -13.50 -6.16
N LYS A 109 -11.93 -12.57 -6.07
CA LYS A 109 -12.95 -12.33 -7.10
C LYS A 109 -12.89 -10.89 -7.61
N VAL A 110 -13.23 -10.70 -8.89
CA VAL A 110 -13.35 -9.35 -9.48
C VAL A 110 -14.32 -8.48 -8.68
N ALA A 111 -15.43 -9.07 -8.21
CA ALA A 111 -16.44 -8.36 -7.42
C ALA A 111 -15.86 -7.75 -6.12
N ASP A 112 -14.85 -8.37 -5.52
CA ASP A 112 -14.21 -7.84 -4.30
C ASP A 112 -13.49 -6.53 -4.62
N PHE A 113 -12.81 -6.46 -5.78
CA PHE A 113 -12.14 -5.25 -6.27
C PHE A 113 -13.13 -4.15 -6.67
N GLU A 114 -14.25 -4.53 -7.29
CA GLU A 114 -15.34 -3.61 -7.60
C GLU A 114 -15.95 -2.99 -6.34
N ILE A 115 -16.09 -3.76 -5.26
CA ILE A 115 -16.57 -3.26 -3.96
C ILE A 115 -15.58 -2.24 -3.39
N ILE A 116 -14.28 -2.54 -3.37
CA ILE A 116 -13.25 -1.60 -2.92
C ILE A 116 -13.38 -0.27 -3.68
N ARG A 117 -13.47 -0.33 -5.02
CA ARG A 117 -13.63 0.85 -5.87
C ARG A 117 -14.92 1.61 -5.61
N LYS A 118 -16.04 0.89 -5.50
CA LYS A 118 -17.37 1.47 -5.22
C LYS A 118 -17.42 2.20 -3.88
N MET A 119 -16.71 1.68 -2.89
CA MET A 119 -16.57 2.33 -1.57
C MET A 119 -15.63 3.54 -1.61
N GLY A 120 -14.92 3.77 -2.72
CA GLY A 120 -14.00 4.87 -2.93
C GLY A 120 -12.58 4.59 -2.41
N GLY A 121 -12.22 3.34 -2.28
CA GLY A 121 -10.85 2.88 -2.14
C GLY A 121 -10.13 2.85 -3.49
N LEU A 122 -8.82 3.00 -3.46
CA LEU A 122 -7.92 2.79 -4.57
C LEU A 122 -7.20 1.45 -4.40
N ILE A 123 -6.70 0.89 -5.49
CA ILE A 123 -6.09 -0.44 -5.51
C ILE A 123 -4.65 -0.35 -6.01
N GLN A 124 -3.72 -0.90 -5.23
CA GLN A 124 -2.33 -1.09 -5.62
C GLN A 124 -2.04 -2.58 -5.74
N LEU A 125 -1.56 -3.03 -6.91
CA LEU A 125 -1.00 -4.38 -7.09
C LEU A 125 0.51 -4.38 -6.90
N ASN A 126 1.05 -5.54 -6.50
CA ASN A 126 2.49 -5.75 -6.49
C ASN A 126 3.01 -6.13 -7.89
N ALA A 127 4.14 -5.55 -8.29
CA ALA A 127 4.84 -5.93 -9.52
C ALA A 127 5.19 -7.43 -9.54
N SER A 128 5.61 -7.98 -8.40
CA SER A 128 5.88 -9.40 -8.23
C SER A 128 4.68 -10.31 -8.52
N SER A 129 3.46 -9.82 -8.34
CA SER A 129 2.23 -10.55 -8.67
C SER A 129 2.05 -10.63 -10.20
N LEU A 130 2.40 -9.58 -10.92
CA LEU A 130 2.33 -9.51 -12.39
C LEU A 130 3.40 -10.35 -13.06
N THR A 131 4.61 -10.44 -12.49
CA THR A 131 5.68 -11.30 -13.01
C THR A 131 5.49 -12.78 -12.65
N GLY A 132 4.45 -13.13 -11.88
CA GLY A 132 4.09 -14.50 -11.56
C GLY A 132 4.85 -15.12 -10.37
N LYS A 133 5.58 -14.32 -9.58
CA LYS A 133 6.31 -14.82 -8.39
C LYS A 133 5.39 -15.44 -7.34
N TYR A 134 4.13 -15.03 -7.28
CA TYR A 134 3.12 -15.62 -6.39
C TYR A 134 2.26 -16.69 -7.08
N GLY A 135 2.69 -17.16 -8.26
CA GLY A 135 2.04 -18.21 -9.04
C GLY A 135 1.09 -17.69 -10.13
N THR A 136 0.85 -18.57 -11.10
CA THR A 136 0.12 -18.22 -12.34
C THR A 136 -1.36 -17.87 -12.10
N THR A 137 -1.95 -18.35 -11.03
CA THR A 137 -3.35 -18.03 -10.67
C THR A 137 -3.47 -16.56 -10.28
N ILE A 138 -2.60 -16.08 -9.39
CA ILE A 138 -2.56 -14.67 -8.97
C ILE A 138 -2.20 -13.79 -10.18
N GLN A 139 -1.20 -14.19 -10.96
CA GLN A 139 -0.81 -13.46 -12.16
C GLN A 139 -1.98 -13.25 -13.14
N LYS A 140 -2.70 -14.32 -13.48
CA LYS A 140 -3.87 -14.23 -14.37
C LYS A 140 -4.96 -13.35 -13.81
N PHE A 141 -5.21 -13.43 -12.51
CA PHE A 141 -6.16 -12.56 -11.82
C PHE A 141 -5.74 -11.09 -11.88
N CYS A 142 -4.47 -10.77 -11.63
CA CYS A 142 -3.94 -9.41 -11.76
C CYS A 142 -4.15 -8.85 -13.17
N PHE A 143 -3.84 -9.60 -14.22
CA PHE A 143 -4.11 -9.16 -15.59
C PHE A 143 -5.59 -8.99 -15.89
N GLN A 144 -6.45 -9.79 -15.29
CA GLN A 144 -7.90 -9.63 -15.43
C GLN A 144 -8.39 -8.31 -14.84
N VAL A 145 -8.00 -7.99 -13.59
CA VAL A 145 -8.43 -6.75 -12.92
C VAL A 145 -7.81 -5.51 -13.52
N LEU A 146 -6.58 -5.60 -14.06
CA LEU A 146 -5.95 -4.54 -14.86
C LEU A 146 -6.75 -4.25 -16.14
N LYS A 147 -7.12 -5.28 -16.89
CA LYS A 147 -7.94 -5.13 -18.13
C LYS A 147 -9.30 -4.51 -17.86
N LEU A 148 -9.85 -4.73 -16.67
CA LEU A 148 -11.14 -4.15 -16.25
C LEU A 148 -10.99 -2.71 -15.72
N GLY A 149 -9.78 -2.17 -15.66
CA GLY A 149 -9.55 -0.81 -15.17
C GLY A 149 -9.79 -0.63 -13.66
N LEU A 150 -9.68 -1.71 -12.89
CA LEU A 150 -9.93 -1.68 -11.44
C LEU A 150 -8.70 -1.29 -10.62
N VAL A 151 -7.52 -1.24 -11.23
CA VAL A 151 -6.23 -0.99 -10.58
C VAL A 151 -5.78 0.45 -10.80
N ASP A 152 -5.33 1.11 -9.74
CA ASP A 152 -4.84 2.49 -9.79
C ASP A 152 -3.32 2.56 -9.80
N PHE A 153 -2.65 1.61 -9.12
CA PHE A 153 -1.19 1.61 -8.96
C PHE A 153 -0.62 0.21 -9.11
N VAL A 154 0.60 0.16 -9.64
CA VAL A 154 1.50 -0.99 -9.54
C VAL A 154 2.73 -0.51 -8.78
N ALA A 155 3.09 -1.21 -7.71
CA ALA A 155 4.24 -0.87 -6.88
C ALA A 155 5.20 -2.05 -6.73
N SER A 156 6.46 -1.74 -6.43
CA SER A 156 7.49 -2.77 -6.27
C SER A 156 7.36 -3.57 -4.98
N ASP A 157 6.83 -2.96 -3.91
CA ASP A 157 6.79 -3.53 -2.57
C ASP A 157 8.16 -4.10 -2.13
N ILE A 158 9.22 -3.30 -2.41
CA ILE A 158 10.61 -3.70 -2.17
C ILE A 158 10.95 -3.62 -0.70
N HIS A 159 11.38 -4.74 -0.13
CA HIS A 159 11.91 -4.86 1.23
C HIS A 159 13.43 -5.07 1.26
N THR A 160 14.03 -5.42 0.13
CA THR A 160 15.48 -5.65 -0.01
C THR A 160 15.97 -5.19 -1.38
N PHE A 161 17.26 -4.81 -1.47
CA PHE A 161 17.89 -4.38 -2.73
C PHE A 161 18.00 -5.49 -3.80
N ARG A 162 17.67 -6.74 -3.46
CA ARG A 162 17.88 -7.92 -4.34
C ARG A 162 16.75 -8.17 -5.32
N HIS A 163 15.58 -7.60 -5.14
CA HIS A 163 14.39 -7.93 -5.93
C HIS A 163 13.61 -6.66 -6.27
N ASN A 164 13.70 -6.25 -7.52
CA ASN A 164 12.85 -5.19 -8.08
C ASN A 164 12.23 -5.69 -9.38
N ASP A 165 10.96 -6.07 -9.31
CA ASP A 165 10.22 -6.64 -10.44
C ASP A 165 9.48 -5.56 -11.24
N LEU A 166 9.66 -4.29 -10.90
CA LEU A 166 8.88 -3.21 -11.49
C LEU A 166 9.12 -3.08 -13.00
N LEU A 167 10.37 -3.22 -13.44
CA LEU A 167 10.71 -3.15 -14.85
C LEU A 167 10.08 -4.31 -15.64
N GLU A 168 10.28 -5.55 -15.15
CA GLU A 168 9.70 -6.76 -15.75
C GLU A 168 8.17 -6.72 -15.82
N ALA A 169 7.52 -6.12 -14.81
CA ALA A 169 6.07 -5.99 -14.77
C ALA A 169 5.53 -4.95 -15.80
N TYR A 170 6.39 -4.05 -16.30
CA TYR A 170 6.05 -3.05 -17.33
C TYR A 170 6.24 -3.57 -18.76
N GLU A 171 7.05 -4.60 -18.98
CA GLU A 171 7.27 -5.27 -20.25
C GLU A 171 6.14 -6.28 -20.58
#